data_5b883a07e95b9050adb904cdcd088d92
#
_entry.id   5b883a07e95b9050adb904cdcd088d92
#
_cell.length_a   1.000
_cell.length_b   1.000
_cell.length_c   1.000
_cell.angle_alpha   90.00
_cell.angle_beta   90.00
_cell.angle_gamma   90.00
#
_symmetry.space_group_name_H-M   'P 1'
#
loop_
_entity.id
_entity.type
_entity.pdbx_description
1 polymer ?
#
loop_
_entity_poly.entity_id
_entity_poly.type
_entity_poly.pdbx_seq_one_letter_code
_entity_poly.pdbx_strand_id
1 'polypeptide(L)'
;MRAHHFVVYEEVNLMAFPSEEEQLRKFRNDEVAQHYFVVLRTLISKKSIFAQNIGLYDVAAYLGEIFSRVGAEVTVDETYAAPFVLAKFKSPNPDAKTIIFYQHYDTVPADNDQPWTDDPFRLTVRKGYMYGRGVDDDKGHITARLTALRKYIREVGEPSC
;
A
#
# COMPACT_ATOMS: atom_id res chain seq x y z
N MET A 1 51.10 23.18 9.20
CA MET A 1 49.83 23.87 8.86
C MET A 1 49.02 22.97 7.97
N ARG A 2 47.93 22.39 8.49
CA ARG A 2 47.00 21.57 7.70
C ARG A 2 45.83 22.46 7.32
N ALA A 3 45.63 22.62 6.02
CA ALA A 3 44.47 23.35 5.50
C ALA A 3 43.22 22.48 5.68
N HIS A 4 42.25 22.98 6.45
CA HIS A 4 40.92 22.39 6.52
C HIS A 4 40.14 22.81 5.29
N HIS A 5 39.80 21.83 4.45
CA HIS A 5 38.83 22.05 3.38
C HIS A 5 37.44 22.09 4.00
N PHE A 6 36.85 23.28 4.04
CA PHE A 6 35.41 23.44 4.27
C PHE A 6 34.70 23.06 2.98
N VAL A 7 33.93 21.96 3.00
CA VAL A 7 32.99 21.66 1.96
C VAL A 7 31.77 22.55 2.22
N VAL A 8 31.62 23.57 1.40
CA VAL A 8 30.39 24.38 1.36
C VAL A 8 29.34 23.47 0.71
N TYR A 9 28.39 23.01 1.49
CA TYR A 9 27.16 22.42 0.94
C TYR A 9 26.40 23.59 0.29
N GLU A 10 26.30 23.58 -1.05
CA GLU A 10 25.35 24.43 -1.75
C GLU A 10 23.97 24.17 -1.14
N GLU A 11 23.26 25.25 -0.83
CA GLU A 11 21.88 25.19 -0.36
C GLU A 11 21.07 24.36 -1.37
N VAL A 12 20.76 23.12 -0.99
CA VAL A 12 19.76 22.35 -1.69
C VAL A 12 18.48 23.19 -1.56
N ASN A 13 18.08 23.76 -2.66
CA ASN A 13 16.83 24.51 -2.78
C ASN A 13 15.74 23.52 -2.40
N LEU A 14 15.35 23.51 -1.13
CA LEU A 14 14.23 22.73 -0.62
C LEU A 14 13.03 23.18 -1.42
N MET A 15 12.69 22.42 -2.46
CA MET A 15 11.43 22.63 -3.18
C MET A 15 10.36 22.78 -2.11
N ALA A 16 9.77 23.95 -2.03
CA ALA A 16 8.72 24.23 -1.07
C ALA A 16 7.66 23.13 -1.24
N PHE A 17 7.46 22.33 -0.22
CA PHE A 17 6.40 21.33 -0.24
C PHE A 17 5.09 22.04 -0.55
N PRO A 18 4.29 21.53 -1.51
CA PRO A 18 3.02 22.14 -1.85
C PRO A 18 2.18 22.35 -0.58
N SER A 19 1.41 23.41 -0.51
CA SER A 19 0.50 23.64 0.62
C SER A 19 -0.46 22.45 0.78
N GLU A 20 -0.97 22.22 1.99
CA GLU A 20 -1.93 21.14 2.26
C GLU A 20 -3.14 21.21 1.32
N GLU A 21 -3.63 22.41 1.02
CA GLU A 21 -4.74 22.65 0.09
C GLU A 21 -4.36 22.26 -1.35
N GLU A 22 -3.15 22.57 -1.78
CA GLU A 22 -2.66 22.20 -3.10
C GLU A 22 -2.44 20.68 -3.23
N GLN A 23 -1.93 20.03 -2.19
CA GLN A 23 -1.80 18.56 -2.12
C GLN A 23 -3.17 17.90 -2.18
N LEU A 24 -4.15 18.38 -1.40
CA LEU A 24 -5.51 17.88 -1.41
C LEU A 24 -6.21 18.09 -2.76
N ARG A 25 -5.95 19.22 -3.42
CA ARG A 25 -6.48 19.49 -4.77
C ARG A 25 -5.91 18.52 -5.81
N LYS A 26 -4.60 18.30 -5.80
CA LYS A 26 -3.95 17.31 -6.68
C LYS A 26 -4.51 15.92 -6.42
N PHE A 27 -4.63 15.54 -5.15
CA PHE A 27 -5.18 14.25 -4.75
C PHE A 27 -6.62 14.04 -5.24
N ARG A 28 -7.49 15.05 -5.14
CA ARG A 28 -8.89 14.97 -5.60
C ARG A 28 -9.02 14.81 -7.10
N ASN A 29 -8.06 15.28 -7.88
CA ASN A 29 -8.09 15.25 -9.34
C ASN A 29 -7.25 14.12 -9.93
N ASP A 30 -6.52 13.36 -9.12
CA ASP A 30 -5.68 12.26 -9.55
C ASP A 30 -6.40 10.91 -9.32
N GLU A 31 -6.80 10.25 -10.40
CA GLU A 31 -7.48 8.97 -10.35
C GLU A 31 -6.63 7.88 -9.64
N VAL A 32 -5.31 7.93 -9.80
CA VAL A 32 -4.38 6.98 -9.17
C VAL A 32 -4.38 7.18 -7.66
N ALA A 33 -4.27 8.44 -7.21
CA ALA A 33 -4.32 8.77 -5.79
C ALA A 33 -5.69 8.46 -5.17
N GLN A 34 -6.78 8.72 -5.88
CA GLN A 34 -8.13 8.36 -5.41
C GLN A 34 -8.29 6.84 -5.27
N HIS A 35 -7.82 6.07 -6.24
CA HIS A 35 -7.84 4.61 -6.16
C HIS A 35 -7.06 4.11 -4.95
N TYR A 36 -5.82 4.60 -4.78
CA TYR A 36 -5.00 4.27 -3.61
C TYR A 36 -5.76 4.55 -2.31
N PHE A 37 -6.33 5.73 -2.17
CA PHE A 37 -7.03 6.13 -0.95
C PHE A 37 -8.25 5.26 -0.65
N VAL A 38 -9.06 4.95 -1.67
CA VAL A 38 -10.27 4.12 -1.50
C VAL A 38 -9.89 2.71 -1.07
N VAL A 39 -8.91 2.10 -1.71
CA VAL A 39 -8.44 0.75 -1.37
C VAL A 39 -7.84 0.72 0.04
N LEU A 40 -6.95 1.66 0.33
CA LEU A 40 -6.30 1.74 1.65
C LEU A 40 -7.33 1.95 2.77
N ARG A 41 -8.29 2.88 2.58
CA ARG A 41 -9.36 3.13 3.55
C ARG A 41 -10.15 1.87 3.84
N THR A 42 -10.48 1.10 2.80
CA THR A 42 -11.20 -0.17 2.95
C THR A 42 -10.36 -1.21 3.68
N LEU A 43 -9.08 -1.35 3.33
CA LEU A 43 -8.17 -2.28 4.00
C LEU A 43 -7.95 -1.92 5.48
N ILE A 44 -7.82 -0.64 5.81
CA ILE A 44 -7.66 -0.18 7.20
C ILE A 44 -8.93 -0.47 8.01
N SER A 45 -10.13 -0.27 7.43
CA SER A 45 -11.39 -0.54 8.12
C SER A 45 -11.64 -2.03 8.36
N LYS A 46 -11.03 -2.90 7.59
CA LYS A 46 -11.08 -4.35 7.79
C LYS A 46 -9.97 -4.79 8.73
N LYS A 47 -10.34 -5.12 9.96
CA LYS A 47 -9.39 -5.68 10.93
C LYS A 47 -8.83 -7.01 10.40
N SER A 48 -7.53 -7.24 10.57
CA SER A 48 -6.86 -8.50 10.27
C SER A 48 -5.75 -8.72 11.29
N ILE A 49 -6.13 -9.20 12.47
CA ILE A 49 -5.22 -9.29 13.61
C ILE A 49 -4.88 -10.77 13.83
N PHE A 50 -3.69 -11.19 13.35
CA PHE A 50 -3.27 -12.58 13.40
C PHE A 50 -3.26 -13.14 14.83
N ALA A 51 -2.66 -12.41 15.77
CA ALA A 51 -2.55 -12.83 17.16
C ALA A 51 -3.91 -13.06 17.86
N GLN A 52 -4.99 -12.50 17.32
CA GLN A 52 -6.35 -12.61 17.86
C GLN A 52 -7.27 -13.43 16.94
N ASN A 53 -6.77 -13.91 15.82
CA ASN A 53 -7.54 -14.62 14.78
C ASN A 53 -8.77 -13.82 14.31
N ILE A 54 -8.61 -12.51 14.12
CA ILE A 54 -9.68 -11.60 13.72
C ILE A 54 -9.53 -11.21 12.25
N GLY A 55 -10.57 -11.41 11.44
CA GLY A 55 -10.79 -10.83 10.13
C GLY A 55 -9.81 -11.24 9.03
N LEU A 56 -9.01 -12.28 9.23
CA LEU A 56 -8.00 -12.73 8.26
C LEU A 56 -8.65 -13.18 6.95
N TYR A 57 -9.71 -13.98 7.02
CA TYR A 57 -10.45 -14.47 5.86
C TYR A 57 -11.14 -13.35 5.09
N ASP A 58 -11.74 -12.40 5.80
CA ASP A 58 -12.43 -11.26 5.16
C ASP A 58 -11.46 -10.36 4.38
N VAL A 59 -10.25 -10.18 4.91
CA VAL A 59 -9.22 -9.38 4.23
C VAL A 59 -8.62 -10.17 3.06
N ALA A 60 -8.36 -11.47 3.23
CA ALA A 60 -7.89 -12.33 2.14
C ALA A 60 -8.87 -12.37 0.97
N ALA A 61 -10.16 -12.55 1.25
CA ALA A 61 -11.21 -12.52 0.23
C ALA A 61 -11.26 -11.16 -0.50
N TYR A 62 -11.19 -10.06 0.24
CA TYR A 62 -11.15 -8.71 -0.35
C TYR A 62 -9.91 -8.50 -1.22
N LEU A 63 -8.74 -8.95 -0.77
CA LEU A 63 -7.51 -8.90 -1.58
C LEU A 63 -7.66 -9.72 -2.85
N GLY A 64 -8.20 -10.94 -2.76
CA GLY A 64 -8.49 -11.77 -3.92
C GLY A 64 -9.37 -11.05 -4.93
N GLU A 65 -10.43 -10.41 -4.47
CA GLU A 65 -11.36 -9.66 -5.32
C GLU A 65 -10.68 -8.48 -6.02
N ILE A 66 -9.94 -7.64 -5.29
CA ILE A 66 -9.32 -6.43 -5.88
C ILE A 66 -8.19 -6.77 -6.84
N PHE A 67 -7.40 -7.82 -6.59
CA PHE A 67 -6.38 -8.28 -7.52
C PHE A 67 -7.00 -8.91 -8.78
N SER A 68 -8.07 -9.68 -8.65
CA SER A 68 -8.81 -10.22 -9.81
C SER A 68 -9.37 -9.12 -10.69
N ARG A 69 -9.88 -8.04 -10.11
CA ARG A 69 -10.39 -6.87 -10.87
C ARG A 69 -9.32 -6.15 -11.70
N VAL A 70 -8.06 -6.30 -11.33
CA VAL A 70 -6.91 -5.76 -12.07
C VAL A 70 -6.37 -6.76 -13.10
N GLY A 71 -6.97 -7.95 -13.19
CA GLY A 71 -6.61 -8.97 -14.19
C GLY A 71 -5.66 -10.05 -13.68
N ALA A 72 -5.45 -10.16 -12.36
CA ALA A 72 -4.68 -11.26 -11.81
C ALA A 72 -5.47 -12.58 -11.83
N GLU A 73 -4.79 -13.68 -12.08
CA GLU A 73 -5.23 -15.01 -11.68
C GLU A 73 -4.96 -15.15 -10.18
N VAL A 74 -6.02 -15.32 -9.37
CA VAL A 74 -5.91 -15.33 -7.91
C VAL A 74 -6.20 -16.71 -7.35
N THR A 75 -5.34 -17.14 -6.42
CA THR A 75 -5.57 -18.31 -5.57
C THR A 75 -5.56 -17.85 -4.11
N VAL A 76 -6.56 -18.25 -3.35
CA VAL A 76 -6.59 -18.09 -1.89
C VAL A 76 -6.42 -19.48 -1.30
N ASP A 77 -5.30 -19.70 -0.63
CA ASP A 77 -4.98 -20.96 0.02
C ASP A 77 -5.28 -20.85 1.52
N GLU A 78 -6.26 -21.62 1.97
CA GLU A 78 -6.75 -21.62 3.35
C GLU A 78 -6.19 -22.78 4.19
N THR A 79 -5.19 -23.50 3.69
CA THR A 79 -4.61 -24.67 4.39
C THR A 79 -3.74 -24.28 5.58
N TYR A 80 -3.37 -23.00 5.70
CA TYR A 80 -2.53 -22.46 6.78
C TYR A 80 -3.36 -21.79 7.87
N ALA A 81 -2.71 -21.40 8.96
CA ALA A 81 -3.34 -20.70 10.08
C ALA A 81 -3.94 -19.32 9.68
N ALA A 82 -3.47 -18.75 8.58
CA ALA A 82 -4.08 -17.60 7.91
C ALA A 82 -4.11 -17.87 6.40
N PRO A 83 -5.14 -17.42 5.69
CA PRO A 83 -5.20 -17.57 4.24
C PRO A 83 -3.99 -16.92 3.54
N PHE A 84 -3.42 -17.63 2.58
CA PHE A 84 -2.38 -17.11 1.71
C PHE A 84 -2.99 -16.68 0.37
N VAL A 85 -2.77 -15.42 -0.02
CA VAL A 85 -3.31 -14.88 -1.29
C VAL A 85 -2.19 -14.81 -2.31
N LEU A 86 -2.29 -15.57 -3.38
CA LEU A 86 -1.40 -15.54 -4.53
C LEU A 86 -2.11 -14.87 -5.70
N ALA A 87 -1.63 -13.69 -6.11
CA ALA A 87 -2.11 -12.98 -7.28
C ALA A 87 -1.04 -13.02 -8.38
N LYS A 88 -1.35 -13.65 -9.49
CA LYS A 88 -0.42 -13.89 -10.60
C LYS A 88 -0.85 -13.13 -11.85
N PHE A 89 0.04 -12.31 -12.36
CA PHE A 89 -0.09 -11.67 -13.66
C PHE A 89 0.82 -12.42 -14.64
N LYS A 90 0.26 -12.90 -15.75
CA LYS A 90 1.01 -13.63 -16.76
C LYS A 90 1.58 -12.67 -17.79
N SER A 91 2.83 -12.87 -18.17
CA SER A 91 3.40 -12.24 -19.35
C SER A 91 3.06 -13.07 -20.60
N PRO A 92 2.81 -12.45 -21.75
CA PRO A 92 2.72 -13.14 -23.04
C PRO A 92 4.08 -13.66 -23.52
N ASN A 93 5.18 -13.13 -22.99
CA ASN A 93 6.53 -13.59 -23.31
C ASN A 93 6.85 -14.89 -22.55
N PRO A 94 7.09 -16.03 -23.26
CA PRO A 94 7.39 -17.30 -22.60
C PRO A 94 8.74 -17.29 -21.85
N ASP A 95 9.67 -16.39 -22.23
CA ASP A 95 10.98 -16.25 -21.62
C ASP A 95 11.00 -15.17 -20.50
N ALA A 96 9.83 -14.65 -20.14
CA ALA A 96 9.70 -13.63 -19.10
C ALA A 96 10.18 -14.15 -17.74
N LYS A 97 10.95 -13.33 -17.05
CA LYS A 97 11.36 -13.63 -15.67
C LYS A 97 10.19 -13.39 -14.72
N THR A 98 10.10 -14.21 -13.69
CA THR A 98 9.11 -14.02 -12.61
C THR A 98 9.66 -13.06 -11.56
N ILE A 99 8.90 -12.02 -11.26
CA ILE A 99 9.15 -11.12 -10.13
C ILE A 99 8.13 -11.46 -9.05
N ILE A 100 8.60 -11.66 -7.82
CA ILE A 100 7.77 -11.94 -6.66
C ILE A 100 7.79 -10.74 -5.74
N PHE A 101 6.60 -10.21 -5.40
CA PHE A 101 6.40 -9.23 -4.35
C PHE A 101 5.79 -9.93 -3.14
N TYR A 102 6.50 -9.95 -2.04
CA TYR A 102 6.00 -10.47 -0.77
C TYR A 102 5.49 -9.33 0.11
N GLN A 103 4.33 -9.54 0.71
CA GLN A 103 3.69 -8.62 1.65
C GLN A 103 2.79 -9.39 2.61
N HIS A 104 2.51 -8.79 3.78
CA HIS A 104 1.54 -9.35 4.71
C HIS A 104 0.35 -8.41 4.89
N TYR A 105 -0.82 -8.96 5.13
CA TYR A 105 -2.05 -8.19 5.27
C TYR A 105 -2.58 -8.16 6.70
N ASP A 106 -1.99 -8.95 7.60
CA ASP A 106 -2.30 -8.89 9.01
C ASP A 106 -1.65 -7.67 9.69
N THR A 107 -2.10 -7.37 10.86
CA THR A 107 -1.60 -6.29 11.70
C THR A 107 -1.46 -6.76 13.14
N VAL A 108 -0.61 -6.08 13.91
CA VAL A 108 -0.63 -6.22 15.35
C VAL A 108 -1.89 -5.57 15.94
N PRO A 109 -2.35 -6.00 17.12
CA PRO A 109 -3.44 -5.35 17.82
C PRO A 109 -3.21 -3.84 17.98
N ALA A 110 -4.28 -3.10 18.16
CA ALA A 110 -4.23 -1.69 18.55
C ALA A 110 -4.75 -1.58 19.99
N ASP A 111 -3.92 -2.02 20.92
CA ASP A 111 -4.26 -2.08 22.32
C ASP A 111 -4.15 -0.70 22.99
N ASN A 112 -4.70 -0.58 24.20
CA ASN A 112 -4.77 0.66 24.96
C ASN A 112 -3.40 1.25 25.32
N ASP A 113 -2.32 0.49 25.18
CA ASP A 113 -0.95 0.92 25.46
C ASP A 113 -0.37 1.84 24.39
N GLN A 114 -1.05 1.98 23.23
CA GLN A 114 -0.65 2.88 22.16
C GLN A 114 -1.55 4.11 22.13
N PRO A 115 -0.98 5.31 22.22
CA PRO A 115 -1.76 6.55 22.26
C PRO A 115 -2.33 6.91 20.88
N TRP A 116 -3.39 6.24 20.48
CA TRP A 116 -4.14 6.59 19.27
C TRP A 116 -5.01 7.82 19.53
N THR A 117 -4.89 8.84 18.69
CA THR A 117 -5.74 10.02 18.73
C THR A 117 -7.12 9.77 18.12
N ASP A 118 -7.17 8.89 17.13
CA ASP A 118 -8.38 8.49 16.41
C ASP A 118 -8.51 6.98 16.44
N ASP A 119 -9.67 6.45 15.98
CA ASP A 119 -9.86 5.01 15.78
C ASP A 119 -8.76 4.45 14.86
N PRO A 120 -7.92 3.52 15.34
CA PRO A 120 -6.82 2.94 14.55
C PRO A 120 -7.27 2.20 13.30
N PHE A 121 -8.53 1.75 13.24
CA PHE A 121 -9.10 1.07 12.09
C PHE A 121 -9.96 1.99 11.21
N ARG A 122 -9.78 3.28 11.36
CA ARG A 122 -10.32 4.32 10.49
C ARG A 122 -9.19 5.15 9.90
N LEU A 123 -9.00 5.08 8.57
CA LEU A 123 -8.00 5.90 7.90
C LEU A 123 -8.29 7.38 8.12
N THR A 124 -7.38 8.08 8.77
CA THR A 124 -7.46 9.52 9.06
C THR A 124 -6.34 10.25 8.34
N VAL A 125 -6.64 11.41 7.76
CA VAL A 125 -5.65 12.29 7.14
C VAL A 125 -5.52 13.56 7.95
N ARG A 126 -4.31 13.88 8.40
CA ARG A 126 -4.00 15.11 9.15
C ARG A 126 -2.64 15.65 8.74
N LYS A 127 -2.56 16.96 8.49
CA LYS A 127 -1.31 17.65 8.12
C LYS A 127 -0.54 16.96 7.00
N GLY A 128 -1.26 16.44 5.98
CA GLY A 128 -0.66 15.76 4.84
C GLY A 128 -0.21 14.31 5.09
N TYR A 129 -0.42 13.76 6.29
CA TYR A 129 -0.08 12.37 6.64
C TYR A 129 -1.32 11.51 6.83
N MET A 130 -1.21 10.24 6.48
CA MET A 130 -2.24 9.23 6.71
C MET A 130 -1.94 8.44 7.98
N TYR A 131 -2.97 8.24 8.80
CA TYR A 131 -2.89 7.52 10.07
C TYR A 131 -3.90 6.38 10.09
N GLY A 132 -3.49 5.24 10.62
CA GLY A 132 -4.30 4.05 10.81
C GLY A 132 -3.44 2.80 11.00
N ARG A 133 -3.97 1.78 11.65
CA ARG A 133 -3.26 0.52 11.86
C ARG A 133 -3.05 -0.20 10.52
N GLY A 134 -1.79 -0.37 10.11
CA GLY A 134 -1.42 -0.98 8.83
C GLY A 134 -1.20 0.02 7.69
N VAL A 135 -1.30 1.33 7.92
CA VAL A 135 -1.00 2.35 6.89
C VAL A 135 0.43 2.20 6.38
N ASP A 136 1.38 2.00 7.28
CA ASP A 136 2.78 1.81 6.95
C ASP A 136 3.13 0.31 6.84
N ASP A 137 2.64 -0.51 7.76
CA ASP A 137 2.99 -1.91 7.92
C ASP A 137 1.73 -2.80 7.95
N ASP A 138 1.32 -3.41 6.83
CA ASP A 138 1.90 -3.42 5.47
C ASP A 138 0.81 -3.13 4.40
N LYS A 139 -0.44 -2.83 4.84
CA LYS A 139 -1.60 -2.59 3.95
C LYS A 139 -1.38 -1.41 3.00
N GLY A 140 -0.63 -0.40 3.43
CA GLY A 140 -0.26 0.72 2.56
C GLY A 140 0.63 0.29 1.41
N HIS A 141 1.60 -0.58 1.65
CA HIS A 141 2.48 -1.11 0.61
C HIS A 141 1.72 -2.03 -0.37
N ILE A 142 0.82 -2.88 0.14
CA ILE A 142 -0.09 -3.67 -0.72
C ILE A 142 -0.86 -2.74 -1.65
N THR A 143 -1.46 -1.69 -1.08
CA THR A 143 -2.25 -0.72 -1.84
C THR A 143 -1.42 0.02 -2.88
N ALA A 144 -0.20 0.44 -2.53
CA ALA A 144 0.70 1.13 -3.45
C ALA A 144 1.05 0.25 -4.66
N ARG A 145 1.40 -1.01 -4.42
CA ARG A 145 1.73 -1.97 -5.49
C ARG A 145 0.53 -2.29 -6.36
N LEU A 146 -0.63 -2.56 -5.76
CA LEU A 146 -1.86 -2.79 -6.51
C LEU A 146 -2.20 -1.59 -7.41
N THR A 147 -2.09 -0.38 -6.88
CA THR A 147 -2.39 0.85 -7.62
C THR A 147 -1.40 1.07 -8.75
N ALA A 148 -0.10 0.80 -8.52
CA ALA A 148 0.92 0.87 -9.56
C ALA A 148 0.71 -0.17 -10.67
N LEU A 149 0.40 -1.42 -10.30
CA LEU A 149 0.09 -2.50 -11.24
C LEU A 149 -1.16 -2.17 -12.07
N ARG A 150 -2.22 -1.68 -11.43
CA ARG A 150 -3.44 -1.24 -12.13
C ARG A 150 -3.15 -0.16 -13.17
N LYS A 151 -2.36 0.84 -12.79
CA LYS A 151 -1.94 1.91 -13.70
C LYS A 151 -1.13 1.33 -14.86
N TYR A 152 -0.12 0.51 -14.56
CA TYR A 152 0.73 -0.11 -15.56
C TYR A 152 -0.07 -0.94 -16.57
N ILE A 153 -0.95 -1.82 -16.11
CA ILE A 153 -1.78 -2.68 -16.99
C ILE A 153 -2.70 -1.85 -17.88
N ARG A 154 -3.27 -0.75 -17.36
CA ARG A 154 -4.11 0.16 -18.16
C ARG A 154 -3.35 0.91 -19.24
N GLU A 155 -2.10 1.28 -19.00
CA GLU A 155 -1.28 2.10 -19.92
C GLU A 155 -0.45 1.27 -20.88
N VAL A 156 0.04 0.13 -20.44
CA VAL A 156 0.98 -0.72 -21.18
C VAL A 156 0.33 -2.03 -21.65
N GLY A 157 -0.68 -2.51 -20.93
CA GLY A 157 -1.31 -3.80 -21.14
C GLY A 157 -0.70 -4.90 -20.27
N GLU A 158 -0.35 -6.03 -20.89
CA GLU A 158 0.19 -7.18 -20.16
C GLU A 158 1.62 -6.94 -19.67
N PRO A 159 2.01 -7.52 -18.50
CA PRO A 159 3.36 -7.40 -17.99
C PRO A 159 4.40 -7.97 -18.96
N SER A 160 5.56 -7.32 -19.03
CA SER A 160 6.70 -7.79 -19.84
C SER A 160 7.59 -8.78 -19.10
N CYS A 161 7.40 -8.95 -17.79
CA CYS A 161 8.10 -9.89 -16.91
C CYS A 161 7.09 -10.78 -16.18
#